data_0a9b2529a99ce94e5c572926444591b5
#
_entry.id   0a9b2529a99ce94e5c572926444591b5
#
_cell.length_a   1.000
_cell.length_b   1.000
_cell.length_c   1.000
_cell.angle_alpha   90.00
_cell.angle_beta   90.00
_cell.angle_gamma   90.00
#
_symmetry.space_group_name_H-M   'P 1'
#
loop_
_entity.id
_entity.type
_entity.pdbx_description
1 polymer ?
#
loop_
_entity_poly.entity_id
_entity_poly.type
_entity_poly.pdbx_seq_one_letter_code
_entity_poly.pdbx_strand_id
1 'polypeptide(L)' 'MATPPGLYAIRIKGRLGATALSAFPSMVSELKGTETVLIGVLEDRSALFGVVAQIEALGLELLELRQIPATPTV' A
#
# COMPACT_ATOMS: atom_id res chain seq x y z
N MET A 1 9.01 -13.40 -14.26
CA MET A 1 7.57 -13.61 -14.12
C MET A 1 6.91 -12.32 -13.69
N ALA A 2 5.87 -11.93 -14.38
CA ALA A 2 5.14 -10.72 -14.01
C ALA A 2 4.31 -10.96 -12.76
N THR A 3 4.23 -9.94 -11.90
CA THR A 3 3.34 -9.98 -10.76
C THR A 3 1.93 -9.73 -11.27
N PRO A 4 1.00 -10.63 -11.03
CA PRO A 4 -0.37 -10.39 -11.47
C PRO A 4 -0.99 -9.22 -10.72
N PRO A 5 -2.00 -8.58 -11.28
CA PRO A 5 -2.73 -7.57 -10.55
C PRO A 5 -3.28 -8.17 -9.26
N GLY A 6 -3.31 -7.40 -8.23
CA GLY A 6 -3.81 -7.91 -6.98
C GLY A 6 -4.06 -6.83 -5.96
N LEU A 7 -4.76 -7.24 -4.92
CA LEU A 7 -5.04 -6.38 -3.79
C LEU A 7 -3.87 -6.46 -2.82
N TYR A 8 -3.37 -5.31 -2.42
CA TYR A 8 -2.21 -5.25 -1.54
C TYR A 8 -2.53 -4.47 -0.29
N ALA A 9 -1.92 -4.85 0.80
CA ALA A 9 -1.97 -4.12 2.06
C ALA A 9 -0.55 -3.69 2.41
N ILE A 10 -0.38 -2.40 2.65
CA ILE A 10 0.91 -1.82 2.96
C ILE A 10 0.82 -1.17 4.33
N ARG A 11 1.62 -1.65 5.26
CA ARG A 11 1.61 -1.14 6.63
C ARG A 11 2.78 -0.18 6.80
N ILE A 12 2.46 1.02 7.26
CA ILE A 12 3.43 2.11 7.39
C ILE A 12 3.40 2.61 8.83
N LYS A 13 4.57 2.86 9.39
CA LYS A 13 4.68 3.39 10.72
C LYS A 13 4.15 4.82 10.76
N GLY A 14 3.37 5.12 11.79
CA GLY A 14 2.86 6.47 11.99
C GLY A 14 1.49 6.69 11.39
N ARG A 15 0.91 7.83 11.71
CA ARG A 15 -0.42 8.20 11.25
C ARG A 15 -0.26 9.24 10.16
N LEU A 16 -0.55 8.84 8.93
CA LEU A 16 -0.38 9.71 7.78
C LEU A 16 -1.49 10.75 7.75
N GLY A 17 -1.10 12.01 7.53
CA GLY A 17 -2.06 13.07 7.32
C GLY A 17 -2.57 13.10 5.89
N ALA A 18 -3.52 14.02 5.64
CA ALA A 18 -4.18 14.12 4.35
C ALA A 18 -3.19 14.38 3.21
N THR A 19 -2.18 15.20 3.46
CA THR A 19 -1.19 15.52 2.43
C THR A 19 -0.43 14.28 1.99
N ALA A 20 0.01 13.48 2.95
CA ALA A 20 0.73 12.25 2.62
C ALA A 20 -0.19 11.25 1.93
N LEU A 21 -1.44 11.14 2.38
CA LEU A 21 -2.40 10.22 1.79
C LEU A 21 -2.74 10.59 0.35
N SER A 22 -2.66 11.87 0.01
CA SER A 22 -2.96 12.31 -1.35
C SER A 22 -1.97 11.77 -2.39
N ALA A 23 -0.82 11.26 -1.94
CA ALA A 23 0.13 10.61 -2.83
C ALA A 23 -0.32 9.22 -3.26
N PHE A 24 -1.36 8.68 -2.64
CA PHE A 24 -1.85 7.33 -2.93
C PHE A 24 -3.34 7.36 -3.24
N PRO A 25 -3.74 8.05 -4.31
CA PRO A 25 -5.17 8.30 -4.57
C PRO A 25 -5.99 7.06 -4.88
N SER A 26 -5.32 5.99 -5.33
CA SER A 26 -6.02 4.76 -5.65
C SER A 26 -6.09 3.79 -4.48
N MET A 27 -5.63 4.18 -3.31
CA MET A 27 -5.61 3.31 -2.16
C MET A 27 -6.48 3.86 -1.04
N VAL A 28 -7.06 2.96 -0.27
CA VAL A 28 -7.86 3.30 0.90
C VAL A 28 -6.96 3.18 2.13
N SER A 29 -7.05 4.13 3.03
CA SER A 29 -6.24 4.11 4.24
C SER A 29 -7.07 3.75 5.45
N GLU A 30 -6.46 3.01 6.37
CA GLU A 30 -7.01 2.72 7.68
C GLU A 30 -5.97 3.04 8.74
N LEU A 31 -6.43 3.60 9.84
CA LEU A 31 -5.55 3.83 10.97
C LEU A 31 -5.70 2.66 11.94
N LYS A 32 -4.58 2.08 12.33
CA LYS A 32 -4.56 0.98 13.29
C LYS A 32 -3.55 1.31 14.36
N GLY A 33 -4.03 1.83 15.49
CA GLY A 33 -3.14 2.28 16.54
C GLY A 33 -2.26 3.42 16.08
N THR A 34 -0.96 3.20 16.06
CA THR A 34 0.02 4.20 15.61
C THR A 34 0.48 3.93 14.19
N GLU A 35 -0.23 3.06 13.45
CA GLU A 35 0.16 2.70 12.10
C GLU A 35 -0.93 3.04 11.11
N THR A 36 -0.53 3.23 9.87
CA THR A 36 -1.45 3.43 8.76
C THR A 36 -1.34 2.24 7.83
N VAL A 37 -2.48 1.69 7.42
CA VAL A 37 -2.53 0.60 6.46
C VAL A 37 -3.16 1.13 5.18
N LEU A 38 -2.44 1.00 4.08
CA LEU A 38 -2.96 1.37 2.76
C LEU A 38 -3.37 0.10 2.04
N ILE A 39 -4.60 0.10 1.53
CA ILE A 39 -5.15 -1.07 0.85
C ILE A 39 -5.62 -0.65 -0.53
N GLY A 40 -5.21 -1.38 -1.54
CA GLY A 40 -5.64 -1.06 -2.89
C GLY A 40 -5.16 -2.07 -3.91
N VAL A 41 -5.73 -1.97 -5.09
CA VAL A 41 -5.34 -2.83 -6.21
C VAL A 41 -4.16 -2.20 -6.92
N LEU A 42 -3.10 -2.97 -7.08
CA LEU A 42 -1.93 -2.58 -7.86
C LEU A 42 -1.89 -3.47 -9.09
N GLU A 43 -1.90 -2.84 -10.27
CA GLU A 43 -2.18 -3.56 -11.49
C GLU A 43 -0.99 -4.33 -12.04
N ASP A 44 0.22 -3.91 -11.69
CA ASP A 44 1.40 -4.58 -12.16
C ASP A 44 2.57 -4.25 -11.24
N ARG A 45 3.72 -4.80 -11.58
CA ARG A 45 4.93 -4.60 -10.80
C ARG A 45 5.34 -3.15 -10.76
N SER A 46 5.16 -2.44 -11.87
CA SER A 46 5.52 -1.02 -11.93
C SER A 46 4.69 -0.20 -10.94
N ALA A 47 3.41 -0.50 -10.84
CA ALA A 47 2.54 0.19 -9.89
C ALA A 47 2.99 -0.09 -8.46
N LEU A 48 3.37 -1.34 -8.18
CA LEU A 48 3.84 -1.71 -6.85
C LEU A 48 5.13 -0.95 -6.50
N PHE A 49 6.10 -0.97 -7.41
CA PHE A 49 7.35 -0.26 -7.14
C PHE A 49 7.14 1.24 -7.06
N GLY A 50 6.19 1.78 -7.81
CA GLY A 50 5.85 3.19 -7.73
C GLY A 50 5.35 3.59 -6.35
N VAL A 51 4.51 2.76 -5.76
CA VAL A 51 4.01 3.01 -4.41
C VAL A 51 5.16 2.95 -3.39
N VAL A 52 6.01 1.94 -3.50
CA VAL A 52 7.15 1.80 -2.59
C VAL A 52 8.09 3.01 -2.71
N ALA A 53 8.37 3.42 -3.95
CA ALA A 53 9.23 4.58 -4.17
C ALA A 53 8.62 5.84 -3.57
N GLN A 54 7.31 6.00 -3.66
CA GLN A 54 6.64 7.16 -3.11
C GLN A 54 6.72 7.16 -1.58
N ILE A 55 6.57 5.98 -0.97
CA ILE A 55 6.71 5.85 0.48
C ILE A 55 8.10 6.31 0.91
N GLU A 56 9.12 5.88 0.19
CA GLU A 56 10.48 6.27 0.51
C GLU A 56 10.73 7.76 0.27
N ALA A 57 10.18 8.28 -0.83
CA ALA A 57 10.36 9.70 -1.15
C ALA A 57 9.73 10.60 -0.10
N LEU A 58 8.68 10.15 0.54
CA LEU A 58 8.03 10.90 1.61
C LEU A 58 8.70 10.72 2.97
N GLY A 59 9.74 9.90 3.05
CA GLY A 59 10.42 9.65 4.30
C GLY A 59 9.65 8.79 5.27
N LEU A 60 8.71 8.00 4.77
CA LEU A 60 7.90 7.13 5.61
C LEU A 60 8.58 5.79 5.79
N GLU A 61 8.27 5.13 6.89
CA GLU A 61 8.86 3.83 7.18
C GLU A 61 7.88 2.72 6.82
N LEU A 62 8.25 1.92 5.83
CA LEU A 62 7.48 0.77 5.42
C LEU A 62 7.71 -0.37 6.40
N LEU A 63 6.64 -0.87 7.00
CA LEU A 63 6.73 -1.95 7.97
C LEU A 63 6.43 -3.30 7.33
N GLU A 64 5.46 -3.34 6.44
CA GLU A 64 5.07 -4.59 5.83
C GLU A 64 4.38 -4.31 4.50
N LEU A 65 4.65 -5.15 3.52
CA LEU A 65 3.97 -5.12 2.23
C LEU A 65 3.55 -6.55 1.95
N ARG A 66 2.26 -6.76 1.74
CA ARG A 66 1.81 -8.09 1.41
C ARG A 66 0.64 -8.05 0.44
N GLN A 67 0.54 -9.08 -0.35
CA GLN A 67 -0.57 -9.25 -1.25
C GLN A 67 -1.69 -9.98 -0.50
N ILE A 68 -2.89 -9.42 -0.59
CA ILE A 68 -4.06 -10.06 0.00
C ILE A 68 -4.57 -11.05 -1.02
N PRO A 69 -4.64 -12.33 -0.68
CA PRO A 69 -5.06 -13.32 -1.65
C PRO A 69 -6.52 -13.09 -2.05
N ALA A 70 -6.82 -13.41 -3.29
CA ALA A 70 -8.19 -13.38 -3.74
C ALA A 70 -9.01 -14.34 -2.90
N THR A 71 -10.31 -14.01 -2.76
CA THR A 71 -11.20 -14.90 -2.03
C THR A 71 -11.11 -16.28 -2.63
N PRO A 72 -10.81 -17.28 -1.81
CA PRO A 72 -10.67 -18.63 -2.36
C PRO A 72 -11.99 -19.09 -2.92
N THR A 73 -11.89 -19.65 -4.09
CA THR A 73 -13.03 -20.31 -4.71
C THR A 73 -13.03 -21.74 -4.22
N VAL A 74 -14.08 -22.10 -3.67
CA VAL A 74 -14.16 -23.46 -3.13
C VAL A 74 -14.66 -24.41 -4.18
#